data_af9322f8f89320e806f8b8b32cc3bf1e
#
_entry.id   af9322f8f89320e806f8b8b32cc3bf1e
#
_cell.length_a   1.000
_cell.length_b   1.000
_cell.length_c   1.000
_cell.angle_alpha   90.00
_cell.angle_beta   90.00
_cell.angle_gamma   90.00
#
_symmetry.space_group_name_H-M   'P 1'
#
loop_
_entity.id
_entity.type
_entity.pdbx_description
1 polymer ?
#
loop_
_entity_poly.entity_id
_entity_poly.type
_entity_poly.pdbx_seq_one_letter_code
_entity_poly.pdbx_strand_id
1 'polypeptide(L)'
;MTITAIDAFITELASQATTKSLFNPFRDERLANNLKLYFNFLIRTPVRLAMIGEAAGHRGCALTGMPFTSPETLRDSRNPFFASHRERMFRQGDIFEPSGRWVWGVADAHGVVPLLWNALPFHPHKPGEPRTNRTPTRTELETGEYFLGRILDIFKPEVVVAVGKKAEQSLGKVFPDLAFHAVRHPAMGGSTLFKAQMADILKSFA
;
A
#
# COMPACT_ATOMS: atom_id res chain seq x y z
N MET A 1 -16.95 -4.61 -12.66
CA MET A 1 -15.58 -4.14 -12.89
C MET A 1 -14.70 -5.31 -13.35
N THR A 2 -13.86 -5.16 -14.34
CA THR A 2 -13.24 -6.29 -15.04
C THR A 2 -11.75 -6.40 -14.72
N ILE A 3 -11.24 -7.63 -14.78
CA ILE A 3 -9.79 -7.97 -14.74
C ILE A 3 -9.01 -7.08 -15.70
N THR A 4 -9.59 -6.72 -16.85
CA THR A 4 -9.03 -5.82 -17.85
C THR A 4 -8.67 -4.42 -17.30
N ALA A 5 -9.46 -3.88 -16.35
CA ALA A 5 -9.17 -2.57 -15.75
C ALA A 5 -7.95 -2.62 -14.83
N ILE A 6 -7.75 -3.73 -14.11
CA ILE A 6 -6.57 -3.95 -13.27
C ILE A 6 -5.32 -4.11 -14.14
N ASP A 7 -5.42 -4.85 -15.24
CA ASP A 7 -4.30 -5.05 -16.17
C ASP A 7 -3.86 -3.73 -16.81
N ALA A 8 -4.81 -2.92 -17.26
CA ALA A 8 -4.54 -1.59 -17.80
C ALA A 8 -3.88 -0.68 -16.77
N PHE A 9 -4.38 -0.68 -15.53
CA PHE A 9 -3.82 0.10 -14.43
C PHE A 9 -2.37 -0.31 -14.12
N ILE A 10 -2.08 -1.59 -14.03
CA ILE A 10 -0.73 -2.10 -13.75
C ILE A 10 0.23 -1.79 -14.92
N THR A 11 -0.24 -1.90 -16.17
CA THR A 11 0.54 -1.53 -17.35
C THR A 11 0.92 -0.04 -17.31
N GLU A 12 -0.01 0.82 -16.92
CA GLU A 12 0.22 2.25 -16.79
C GLU A 12 1.20 2.58 -15.65
N LEU A 13 1.09 1.91 -14.49
CA LEU A 13 2.08 2.00 -13.41
C LEU A 13 3.48 1.61 -13.90
N ALA A 14 3.59 0.48 -14.60
CA ALA A 14 4.87 -0.02 -15.12
C ALA A 14 5.49 0.92 -16.17
N SER A 15 4.69 1.69 -16.90
CA SER A 15 5.18 2.64 -17.89
C SER A 15 5.92 3.85 -17.29
N GLN A 16 5.68 4.17 -16.01
CA GLN A 16 6.33 5.30 -15.34
C GLN A 16 7.83 5.07 -15.19
N ALA A 17 8.61 6.14 -15.40
CA ALA A 17 10.06 6.05 -15.39
C ALA A 17 10.64 5.81 -13.99
N THR A 18 11.75 5.06 -13.93
CA THR A 18 12.69 5.08 -12.80
C THR A 18 13.72 6.19 -13.05
N THR A 19 14.08 6.93 -12.01
CA THR A 19 15.10 7.98 -12.05
C THR A 19 16.25 7.67 -11.09
N LYS A 20 17.23 8.59 -10.98
CA LYS A 20 18.35 8.45 -10.01
C LYS A 20 17.89 8.52 -8.55
N SER A 21 16.66 8.94 -8.26
CA SER A 21 16.12 9.13 -6.91
C SER A 21 14.68 8.65 -6.72
N LEU A 22 14.11 8.01 -7.76
CA LEU A 22 12.77 7.42 -7.71
C LEU A 22 12.80 6.07 -8.40
N PHE A 23 12.53 5.00 -7.67
CA PHE A 23 12.45 3.65 -8.20
C PHE A 23 10.99 3.24 -8.42
N ASN A 24 10.69 2.75 -9.61
CA ASN A 24 9.39 2.16 -9.93
C ASN A 24 9.46 0.62 -9.81
N PRO A 25 8.90 0.03 -8.74
CA PRO A 25 8.93 -1.42 -8.56
C PRO A 25 8.12 -2.19 -9.60
N PHE A 26 7.11 -1.56 -10.21
CA PHE A 26 6.20 -2.21 -11.15
C PHE A 26 6.79 -2.42 -12.55
N ARG A 27 7.99 -1.90 -12.83
CA ARG A 27 8.77 -2.24 -14.03
C ARG A 27 9.36 -3.65 -13.97
N ASP A 28 9.48 -4.23 -12.78
CA ASP A 28 9.74 -5.66 -12.62
C ASP A 28 8.41 -6.42 -12.71
N GLU A 29 8.25 -7.21 -13.75
CA GLU A 29 7.03 -7.97 -14.01
C GLU A 29 6.64 -8.89 -12.86
N ARG A 30 7.61 -9.39 -12.09
CA ARG A 30 7.38 -10.25 -10.92
C ARG A 30 6.71 -9.47 -9.79
N LEU A 31 7.16 -8.23 -9.55
CA LEU A 31 6.58 -7.35 -8.54
C LEU A 31 5.21 -6.82 -8.99
N ALA A 32 5.07 -6.48 -10.26
CA ALA A 32 3.78 -6.11 -10.85
C ALA A 32 2.77 -7.27 -10.76
N ASN A 33 3.22 -8.52 -10.95
CA ASN A 33 2.36 -9.69 -10.78
C ASN A 33 1.90 -9.89 -9.34
N ASN A 34 2.72 -9.61 -8.33
CA ASN A 34 2.29 -9.64 -6.93
C ASN A 34 1.12 -8.65 -6.70
N LEU A 35 1.23 -7.43 -7.20
CA LEU A 35 0.16 -6.44 -7.10
C LEU A 35 -1.10 -6.90 -7.87
N LYS A 36 -0.92 -7.49 -9.05
CA LYS A 36 -2.02 -8.03 -9.85
C LYS A 36 -2.77 -9.15 -9.12
N LEU A 37 -2.06 -10.08 -8.50
CA LEU A 37 -2.66 -11.15 -7.69
C LEU A 37 -3.49 -10.57 -6.53
N TYR A 38 -2.95 -9.57 -5.86
CA TYR A 38 -3.63 -8.88 -4.76
C TYR A 38 -4.89 -8.14 -5.22
N PHE A 39 -4.82 -7.37 -6.27
CA PHE A 39 -5.98 -6.64 -6.80
C PHE A 39 -7.05 -7.57 -7.37
N ASN A 40 -6.65 -8.66 -8.03
CA ASN A 40 -7.58 -9.67 -8.51
C ASN A 40 -8.27 -10.45 -7.38
N PHE A 41 -7.65 -10.52 -6.21
CA PHE A 41 -8.29 -11.03 -5.02
C PHE A 41 -9.32 -10.02 -4.48
N LEU A 42 -8.91 -8.76 -4.31
CA LEU A 42 -9.77 -7.71 -3.75
C LEU A 42 -11.02 -7.42 -4.58
N ILE A 43 -10.92 -7.49 -5.91
CA ILE A 43 -12.06 -7.14 -6.79
C ILE A 43 -13.23 -8.14 -6.71
N ARG A 44 -13.03 -9.29 -6.07
CA ARG A 44 -14.05 -10.35 -5.95
C ARG A 44 -15.07 -10.07 -4.84
N THR A 45 -14.77 -9.18 -3.93
CA THR A 45 -15.63 -8.80 -2.80
C THR A 45 -15.59 -7.29 -2.59
N PRO A 46 -16.63 -6.68 -2.01
CA PRO A 46 -16.59 -5.27 -1.66
C PRO A 46 -15.39 -4.96 -0.74
N VAL A 47 -14.63 -3.93 -1.08
CA VAL A 47 -13.52 -3.47 -0.26
C VAL A 47 -14.06 -2.55 0.83
N ARG A 48 -14.08 -3.03 2.07
CA ARG A 48 -14.59 -2.25 3.20
C ARG A 48 -13.59 -1.21 3.72
N LEU A 49 -12.30 -1.52 3.64
CA LEU A 49 -11.23 -0.72 4.24
C LEU A 49 -10.12 -0.45 3.23
N ALA A 50 -9.76 0.82 3.05
CA ALA A 50 -8.50 1.22 2.42
C ALA A 50 -7.56 1.87 3.44
N MET A 51 -6.28 1.51 3.41
CA MET A 51 -5.25 2.12 4.24
C MET A 51 -4.16 2.71 3.35
N ILE A 52 -3.97 4.02 3.43
CA ILE A 52 -3.10 4.77 2.53
C ILE A 52 -1.87 5.27 3.29
N GLY A 53 -0.68 4.85 2.84
CA GLY A 53 0.61 5.34 3.33
C GLY A 53 1.13 6.53 2.53
N GLU A 54 2.34 7.03 2.88
CA GLU A 54 2.99 8.14 2.17
C GLU A 54 3.58 7.69 0.83
N ALA A 55 4.49 6.72 0.87
CA ALA A 55 5.24 6.25 -0.32
C ALA A 55 5.74 4.81 -0.15
N ALA A 56 6.09 4.18 -1.26
CA ALA A 56 6.70 2.85 -1.25
C ALA A 56 8.03 2.86 -0.50
N GLY A 57 8.16 1.99 0.51
CA GLY A 57 9.36 1.86 1.32
C GLY A 57 10.37 0.85 0.75
N HIS A 58 11.68 1.09 0.99
CA HIS A 58 12.76 0.21 0.50
C HIS A 58 12.77 -1.20 1.11
N ARG A 59 12.11 -1.41 2.26
CA ARG A 59 12.01 -2.72 2.95
C ARG A 59 10.73 -3.47 2.65
N GLY A 60 9.76 -2.82 2.02
CA GLY A 60 8.44 -3.35 1.73
C GLY A 60 8.12 -3.30 0.25
N CYS A 61 7.28 -2.35 -0.14
CA CYS A 61 6.73 -2.25 -1.49
C CYS A 61 7.79 -2.24 -2.60
N ALA A 62 8.96 -1.62 -2.39
CA ALA A 62 10.04 -1.65 -3.37
C ALA A 62 10.62 -3.05 -3.64
N LEU A 63 10.41 -4.02 -2.73
CA LEU A 63 10.88 -5.40 -2.86
C LEU A 63 9.77 -6.39 -3.22
N THR A 64 8.52 -6.02 -3.00
CA THR A 64 7.38 -6.95 -3.15
C THR A 64 6.35 -6.48 -4.18
N GLY A 65 6.38 -5.21 -4.57
CA GLY A 65 5.32 -4.58 -5.37
C GLY A 65 4.02 -4.34 -4.60
N MET A 66 3.97 -4.65 -3.30
CA MET A 66 2.78 -4.49 -2.47
C MET A 66 3.03 -3.49 -1.33
N PRO A 67 2.16 -2.48 -1.15
CA PRO A 67 2.25 -1.52 -0.06
C PRO A 67 2.19 -2.21 1.31
N PHE A 68 2.95 -1.72 2.29
CA PHE A 68 3.04 -2.27 3.65
C PHE A 68 3.39 -3.76 3.71
N THR A 69 4.05 -4.29 2.70
CA THR A 69 4.30 -5.74 2.60
C THR A 69 5.77 -6.01 2.34
N SER A 70 6.44 -6.61 3.29
CA SER A 70 7.84 -7.06 3.18
C SER A 70 7.94 -8.50 2.67
N PRO A 71 9.12 -8.96 2.24
CA PRO A 71 9.38 -10.37 1.95
C PRO A 71 9.01 -11.31 3.11
N GLU A 72 9.27 -10.90 4.38
CA GLU A 72 8.85 -11.64 5.56
C GLU A 72 7.32 -11.75 5.64
N THR A 73 6.59 -10.65 5.37
CA THR A 73 5.12 -10.66 5.37
C THR A 73 4.57 -11.64 4.34
N LEU A 74 5.13 -11.69 3.13
CA LEU A 74 4.74 -12.67 2.11
C LEU A 74 4.93 -14.11 2.59
N ARG A 75 5.99 -14.38 3.37
CA ARG A 75 6.29 -15.70 3.89
C ARG A 75 5.39 -16.11 5.07
N ASP A 76 5.21 -15.22 6.03
CA ASP A 76 4.75 -15.59 7.39
C ASP A 76 3.33 -15.14 7.70
N SER A 77 2.73 -14.23 6.95
CA SER A 77 1.37 -13.75 7.22
C SER A 77 0.35 -14.88 7.12
N ARG A 78 -0.58 -14.90 8.07
CA ARG A 78 -1.71 -15.85 8.10
C ARG A 78 -2.97 -15.31 7.44
N ASN A 79 -2.89 -14.09 6.89
CA ASN A 79 -4.01 -13.48 6.17
C ASN A 79 -4.50 -14.41 5.05
N PRO A 80 -5.81 -14.60 4.86
CA PRO A 80 -6.37 -15.50 3.83
C PRO A 80 -5.84 -15.24 2.42
N PHE A 81 -5.54 -13.97 2.09
CA PHE A 81 -4.93 -13.63 0.81
C PHE A 81 -3.58 -14.33 0.63
N PHE A 82 -2.65 -14.19 1.60
CA PHE A 82 -1.33 -14.82 1.50
C PHE A 82 -1.41 -16.35 1.59
N ALA A 83 -2.31 -16.88 2.43
CA ALA A 83 -2.51 -18.31 2.54
C ALA A 83 -2.86 -18.97 1.19
N SER A 84 -3.62 -18.26 0.35
CA SER A 84 -4.08 -18.78 -0.95
C SER A 84 -3.19 -18.41 -2.16
N HIS A 85 -2.28 -17.44 -2.03
CA HIS A 85 -1.53 -16.90 -3.17
C HIS A 85 -0.01 -16.94 -3.02
N ARG A 86 0.51 -17.19 -1.82
CA ARG A 86 1.94 -17.12 -1.47
C ARG A 86 2.86 -17.89 -2.42
N GLU A 87 2.48 -19.09 -2.82
CA GLU A 87 3.27 -19.93 -3.75
C GLU A 87 3.38 -19.35 -5.17
N ARG A 88 2.49 -18.42 -5.51
CA ARG A 88 2.46 -17.74 -6.81
C ARG A 88 3.12 -16.36 -6.77
N MET A 89 3.52 -15.90 -5.58
CA MET A 89 4.09 -14.58 -5.38
C MET A 89 5.61 -14.62 -5.45
N PHE A 90 6.18 -13.65 -6.14
CA PHE A 90 7.63 -13.46 -6.12
C PHE A 90 8.07 -12.89 -4.77
N ARG A 91 9.09 -13.48 -4.22
CA ARG A 91 9.74 -13.05 -2.98
C ARG A 91 11.26 -13.15 -3.11
N GLN A 92 11.95 -12.11 -2.68
CA GLN A 92 13.42 -12.09 -2.64
C GLN A 92 13.90 -11.61 -1.26
N GLY A 93 14.69 -12.45 -0.60
CA GLY A 93 15.26 -12.18 0.74
C GLY A 93 14.25 -12.32 1.87
N ASP A 94 14.70 -11.95 3.08
CA ASP A 94 13.96 -12.06 4.34
C ASP A 94 13.93 -10.73 5.10
N ILE A 95 13.83 -9.63 4.37
CA ILE A 95 13.80 -8.28 4.96
C ILE A 95 12.45 -8.04 5.64
N PHE A 96 12.53 -7.47 6.83
CA PHE A 96 11.38 -7.10 7.66
C PHE A 96 11.04 -5.62 7.53
N GLU A 97 9.75 -5.32 7.38
CA GLU A 97 9.20 -3.95 7.45
C GLU A 97 8.32 -3.80 8.70
N PRO A 98 8.75 -3.02 9.72
CA PRO A 98 7.99 -2.89 10.97
C PRO A 98 6.55 -2.39 10.79
N SER A 99 6.32 -1.42 9.89
CA SER A 99 4.98 -0.88 9.63
C SER A 99 4.04 -1.92 9.02
N GLY A 100 4.53 -2.71 8.08
CA GLY A 100 3.76 -3.78 7.44
C GLY A 100 3.25 -4.82 8.43
N ARG A 101 4.09 -5.22 9.38
CA ARG A 101 3.69 -6.15 10.44
C ARG A 101 2.47 -5.67 11.24
N TRP A 102 2.46 -4.39 11.61
CA TRP A 102 1.34 -3.83 12.38
C TRP A 102 0.08 -3.65 11.53
N VAL A 103 0.24 -3.22 10.28
CA VAL A 103 -0.88 -3.05 9.35
C VAL A 103 -1.56 -4.40 9.09
N TRP A 104 -0.81 -5.42 8.70
CA TRP A 104 -1.36 -6.77 8.50
C TRP A 104 -1.85 -7.42 9.80
N GLY A 105 -1.16 -7.18 10.91
CA GLY A 105 -1.60 -7.70 12.21
C GLY A 105 -2.97 -7.17 12.66
N VAL A 106 -3.28 -5.91 12.36
CA VAL A 106 -4.63 -5.36 12.59
C VAL A 106 -5.64 -5.97 11.62
N ALA A 107 -5.29 -6.11 10.35
CA ALA A 107 -6.15 -6.74 9.36
C ALA A 107 -6.49 -8.19 9.74
N ASP A 108 -5.51 -8.96 10.17
CA ASP A 108 -5.67 -10.35 10.62
C ASP A 108 -6.56 -10.47 11.87
N ALA A 109 -6.35 -9.57 12.84
CA ALA A 109 -7.14 -9.57 14.08
C ALA A 109 -8.64 -9.30 13.85
N HIS A 110 -9.00 -8.66 12.73
CA HIS A 110 -10.38 -8.31 12.38
C HIS A 110 -10.90 -9.12 11.17
N GLY A 111 -10.13 -10.08 10.66
CA GLY A 111 -10.54 -10.96 9.55
C GLY A 111 -10.77 -10.24 8.22
N VAL A 112 -10.08 -9.09 8.00
CA VAL A 112 -10.24 -8.28 6.78
C VAL A 112 -9.01 -8.37 5.87
N VAL A 113 -9.23 -8.23 4.57
CA VAL A 113 -8.16 -7.97 3.60
C VAL A 113 -8.36 -6.53 3.10
N PRO A 114 -7.60 -5.56 3.65
CA PRO A 114 -7.77 -4.16 3.29
C PRO A 114 -7.21 -3.86 1.90
N LEU A 115 -7.66 -2.81 1.24
CA LEU A 115 -6.93 -2.19 0.14
C LEU A 115 -5.76 -1.39 0.73
N LEU A 116 -4.55 -1.86 0.51
CA LEU A 116 -3.33 -1.14 0.90
C LEU A 116 -2.78 -0.38 -0.30
N TRP A 117 -2.52 0.92 -0.12
CA TRP A 117 -1.94 1.77 -1.14
C TRP A 117 -1.03 2.85 -0.54
N ASN A 118 -0.36 3.63 -1.38
CA ASN A 118 0.43 4.80 -0.97
C ASN A 118 0.04 6.02 -1.81
N ALA A 119 0.12 7.20 -1.21
CA ALA A 119 -0.05 8.46 -1.94
C ALA A 119 0.94 8.59 -3.11
N LEU A 120 2.17 8.08 -2.94
CA LEU A 120 3.11 7.84 -4.05
C LEU A 120 3.35 6.34 -4.17
N PRO A 121 2.94 5.66 -5.26
CA PRO A 121 3.15 4.22 -5.42
C PRO A 121 4.61 3.82 -5.69
N PHE A 122 5.47 4.76 -6.01
CA PHE A 122 6.89 4.58 -6.31
C PHE A 122 7.75 4.81 -5.07
N HIS A 123 9.00 4.31 -5.11
CA HIS A 123 9.92 4.42 -3.99
C HIS A 123 10.89 5.59 -4.15
N PRO A 124 10.68 6.71 -3.39
CA PRO A 124 11.60 7.84 -3.36
C PRO A 124 12.79 7.55 -2.45
N HIS A 125 14.01 7.74 -2.98
CA HIS A 125 15.26 7.50 -2.26
C HIS A 125 16.28 8.61 -2.52
N LYS A 126 17.35 8.69 -1.72
CA LYS A 126 18.44 9.60 -2.00
C LYS A 126 19.15 9.21 -3.29
N PRO A 127 19.60 10.16 -4.11
CA PRO A 127 20.29 9.85 -5.35
C PRO A 127 21.45 8.88 -5.15
N GLY A 128 21.43 7.74 -5.86
CA GLY A 128 22.45 6.69 -5.76
C GLY A 128 22.35 5.78 -4.53
N GLU A 129 21.38 6.02 -3.62
CA GLU A 129 21.21 5.25 -2.39
C GLU A 129 19.81 4.56 -2.33
N PRO A 130 19.54 3.52 -3.12
CA PRO A 130 18.21 2.91 -3.25
C PRO A 130 17.70 2.22 -1.97
N ARG A 131 18.55 2.04 -0.96
CA ARG A 131 18.18 1.48 0.35
C ARG A 131 17.84 2.53 1.39
N THR A 132 17.57 3.78 0.97
CA THR A 132 17.13 4.87 1.85
C THR A 132 15.69 5.25 1.52
N ASN A 133 14.99 5.89 2.45
CA ASN A 133 13.72 6.55 2.18
C ASN A 133 13.93 8.06 2.25
N ARG A 134 13.24 8.80 1.42
CA ARG A 134 13.07 10.25 1.54
C ARG A 134 11.60 10.64 1.40
N THR A 135 11.26 11.83 1.82
CA THR A 135 9.95 12.42 1.54
C THR A 135 9.78 12.63 0.03
N PRO A 136 8.63 12.29 -0.56
CA PRO A 136 8.31 12.63 -1.93
C PRO A 136 8.37 14.13 -2.20
N THR A 137 8.77 14.51 -3.40
CA THR A 137 8.62 15.88 -3.89
C THR A 137 7.16 16.18 -4.25
N ARG A 138 6.84 17.45 -4.46
CA ARG A 138 5.50 17.86 -4.88
C ARG A 138 5.10 17.21 -6.22
N THR A 139 5.98 17.25 -7.21
CA THR A 139 5.71 16.67 -8.54
C THR A 139 5.52 15.14 -8.48
N GLU A 140 6.27 14.45 -7.62
CA GLU A 140 6.07 13.01 -7.41
C GLU A 140 4.71 12.72 -6.77
N LEU A 141 4.27 13.55 -5.81
CA LEU A 141 2.93 13.42 -5.23
C LEU A 141 1.82 13.72 -6.24
N GLU A 142 1.99 14.69 -7.13
CA GLU A 142 1.05 14.97 -8.23
C GLU A 142 0.89 13.75 -9.16
N THR A 143 1.99 13.04 -9.45
CA THR A 143 1.92 11.75 -10.16
C THR A 143 1.20 10.68 -9.34
N GLY A 144 1.50 10.60 -8.06
CA GLY A 144 0.86 9.64 -7.13
C GLY A 144 -0.64 9.87 -6.98
N GLU A 145 -1.06 11.14 -6.97
CA GLU A 145 -2.45 11.59 -6.92
C GLU A 145 -3.31 10.94 -8.01
N TYR A 146 -2.83 10.98 -9.23
CA TYR A 146 -3.50 10.33 -10.36
C TYR A 146 -3.76 8.84 -10.11
N PHE A 147 -2.73 8.09 -9.68
CA PHE A 147 -2.87 6.66 -9.40
C PHE A 147 -3.74 6.36 -8.18
N LEU A 148 -3.68 7.20 -7.15
CA LEU A 148 -4.52 7.06 -5.97
C LEU A 148 -6.01 7.30 -6.31
N GLY A 149 -6.32 8.32 -7.11
CA GLY A 149 -7.68 8.55 -7.60
C GLY A 149 -8.22 7.33 -8.36
N ARG A 150 -7.42 6.80 -9.30
CA ARG A 150 -7.78 5.60 -10.06
C ARG A 150 -8.06 4.39 -9.18
N ILE A 151 -7.24 4.16 -8.13
CA ILE A 151 -7.43 3.06 -7.19
C ILE A 151 -8.71 3.24 -6.37
N LEU A 152 -8.98 4.44 -5.88
CA LEU A 152 -10.21 4.73 -5.14
C LEU A 152 -11.46 4.55 -6.03
N ASP A 153 -11.40 4.95 -7.29
CA ASP A 153 -12.48 4.74 -8.27
C ASP A 153 -12.68 3.26 -8.61
N ILE A 154 -11.60 2.49 -8.70
CA ILE A 154 -11.65 1.06 -9.00
C ILE A 154 -12.28 0.28 -7.84
N PHE A 155 -11.83 0.51 -6.61
CA PHE A 155 -12.21 -0.33 -5.48
C PHE A 155 -13.33 0.24 -4.63
N LYS A 156 -13.58 1.54 -4.67
CA LYS A 156 -14.65 2.26 -3.93
C LYS A 156 -14.75 1.79 -2.46
N PRO A 157 -13.68 1.91 -1.68
CA PRO A 157 -13.68 1.44 -0.30
C PRO A 157 -14.73 2.19 0.53
N GLU A 158 -15.39 1.47 1.46
CA GLU A 158 -16.37 2.08 2.36
C GLU A 158 -15.73 3.07 3.33
N VAL A 159 -14.51 2.74 3.81
CA VAL A 159 -13.73 3.55 4.73
C VAL A 159 -12.30 3.71 4.21
N VAL A 160 -11.82 4.95 4.22
CA VAL A 160 -10.43 5.30 3.89
C VAL A 160 -9.70 5.74 5.15
N VAL A 161 -8.49 5.23 5.37
CA VAL A 161 -7.64 5.56 6.50
C VAL A 161 -6.28 6.04 6.03
N ALA A 162 -5.91 7.24 6.39
CA ALA A 162 -4.55 7.77 6.22
C ALA A 162 -3.63 7.26 7.33
N VAL A 163 -2.57 6.55 6.98
CA VAL A 163 -1.60 5.98 7.93
C VAL A 163 -0.42 6.92 8.11
N GLY A 164 -0.49 7.75 9.14
CA GLY A 164 0.53 8.74 9.49
C GLY A 164 0.28 10.12 8.89
N LYS A 165 0.86 11.14 9.53
CA LYS A 165 0.59 12.55 9.24
C LYS A 165 0.89 12.98 7.80
N LYS A 166 1.88 12.37 7.16
CA LYS A 166 2.22 12.70 5.77
C LYS A 166 1.19 12.15 4.77
N ALA A 167 0.67 10.94 5.01
CA ALA A 167 -0.43 10.40 4.23
C ALA A 167 -1.71 11.22 4.42
N GLU A 168 -2.01 11.63 5.66
CA GLU A 168 -3.11 12.54 6.00
C GLU A 168 -3.02 13.85 5.22
N GLN A 169 -1.85 14.50 5.24
CA GLN A 169 -1.62 15.76 4.51
C GLN A 169 -1.76 15.59 3.00
N SER A 170 -1.25 14.48 2.45
CA SER A 170 -1.37 14.18 1.02
C SER A 170 -2.83 13.97 0.62
N LEU A 171 -3.56 13.14 1.36
CA LEU A 171 -4.98 12.89 1.09
C LEU A 171 -5.82 14.17 1.20
N GLY A 172 -5.68 14.93 2.30
CA GLY A 172 -6.46 16.14 2.51
C GLY A 172 -6.19 17.24 1.48
N LYS A 173 -4.98 17.28 0.93
CA LYS A 173 -4.63 18.24 -0.13
C LYS A 173 -5.19 17.85 -1.50
N VAL A 174 -5.13 16.56 -1.81
CA VAL A 174 -5.44 16.01 -3.14
C VAL A 174 -6.91 15.72 -3.31
N PHE A 175 -7.55 15.24 -2.25
CA PHE A 175 -8.96 14.88 -2.22
C PHE A 175 -9.68 15.62 -1.08
N PRO A 176 -9.87 16.95 -1.19
CA PRO A 176 -10.44 17.76 -0.10
C PRO A 176 -11.87 17.32 0.30
N ASP A 177 -12.61 16.72 -0.63
CA ASP A 177 -13.97 16.24 -0.41
C ASP A 177 -14.05 14.77 0.02
N LEU A 178 -12.91 14.06 0.09
CA LEU A 178 -12.87 12.67 0.55
C LEU A 178 -12.95 12.60 2.06
N ALA A 179 -13.98 11.96 2.58
CA ALA A 179 -14.05 11.61 3.99
C ALA A 179 -13.04 10.50 4.31
N PHE A 180 -12.11 10.73 5.22
CA PHE A 180 -11.15 9.72 5.68
C PHE A 180 -10.83 9.87 7.16
N HIS A 181 -10.39 8.79 7.78
CA HIS A 181 -9.82 8.80 9.12
C HIS A 181 -8.30 8.97 9.05
N ALA A 182 -7.68 9.60 10.05
CA ALA A 182 -6.24 9.68 10.18
C ALA A 182 -5.79 8.90 11.42
N VAL A 183 -4.78 8.04 11.26
CA VAL A 183 -4.21 7.28 12.37
C VAL A 183 -2.71 7.50 12.49
N ARG A 184 -2.16 7.30 13.68
CA ARG A 184 -0.72 7.38 13.93
C ARG A 184 0.01 6.33 13.09
N HIS A 185 1.10 6.71 12.42
CA HIS A 185 1.96 5.74 11.74
C HIS A 185 2.55 4.73 12.75
N PRO A 186 2.51 3.42 12.49
CA PRO A 186 2.91 2.40 13.48
C PRO A 186 4.42 2.33 13.75
N ALA A 187 5.26 2.91 12.91
CA ALA A 187 6.71 2.99 13.17
C ALA A 187 7.05 3.99 14.29
N MET A 188 8.30 3.98 14.75
CA MET A 188 8.86 4.93 15.73
C MET A 188 8.02 5.02 17.01
N GLY A 189 7.68 3.88 17.61
CA GLY A 189 6.91 3.79 18.85
C GLY A 189 5.40 4.04 18.70
N GLY A 190 4.90 4.23 17.47
CA GLY A 190 3.50 4.54 17.22
C GLY A 190 2.54 3.34 17.21
N SER A 191 3.02 2.11 17.37
CA SER A 191 2.24 0.89 17.17
C SER A 191 1.05 0.73 18.13
N THR A 192 1.21 1.13 19.39
CA THR A 192 0.13 1.04 20.39
C THR A 192 -1.03 1.97 20.03
N LEU A 193 -0.73 3.23 19.72
CA LEU A 193 -1.74 4.21 19.34
C LEU A 193 -2.39 3.84 17.99
N PHE A 194 -1.60 3.40 17.02
CA PHE A 194 -2.10 2.89 15.74
C PHE A 194 -3.14 1.78 15.95
N LYS A 195 -2.83 0.77 16.76
CA LYS A 195 -3.75 -0.34 17.04
C LYS A 195 -5.04 0.12 17.72
N ALA A 196 -4.95 1.02 18.70
CA ALA A 196 -6.11 1.56 19.39
C ALA A 196 -7.03 2.34 18.43
N GLN A 197 -6.47 3.24 17.63
CA GLN A 197 -7.21 4.02 16.65
C GLN A 197 -7.85 3.13 15.56
N MET A 198 -7.13 2.13 15.06
CA MET A 198 -7.69 1.18 14.10
C MET A 198 -8.80 0.32 14.71
N ALA A 199 -8.66 -0.12 15.95
CA ALA A 199 -9.71 -0.87 16.64
C ALA A 199 -11.01 -0.04 16.76
N ASP A 200 -10.91 1.26 17.04
CA ASP A 200 -12.08 2.13 17.11
C ASP A 200 -12.76 2.31 15.74
N ILE A 201 -11.98 2.50 14.68
CA ILE A 201 -12.51 2.58 13.32
C ILE A 201 -13.20 1.26 12.94
N LEU A 202 -12.58 0.13 13.23
CA LEU A 202 -13.06 -1.19 12.83
C LEU A 202 -14.27 -1.68 13.64
N LYS A 203 -14.61 -1.07 14.80
CA LYS A 203 -15.87 -1.32 15.50
C LYS A 203 -17.10 -1.04 14.63
N SER A 204 -16.98 -0.09 13.70
CA SER A 204 -18.08 0.24 12.75
C SER A 204 -18.29 -0.82 11.68
N PHE A 205 -17.43 -1.83 11.60
CA PHE A 205 -17.55 -2.96 10.67
C PHE A 205 -18.20 -4.21 11.27
N ALA A 206 -18.46 -4.21 12.58
CA ALA A 206 -19.04 -5.35 13.30
C ALA A 206 -20.58 -5.41 13.11
#